data_9d45346fb9092b72c2d2b9e4205e1f5a
#
_entry.id   9d45346fb9092b72c2d2b9e4205e1f5a
#
_cell.length_a   1.000
_cell.length_b   1.000
_cell.length_c   1.000
_cell.angle_alpha   90.00
_cell.angle_beta   90.00
_cell.angle_gamma   90.00
#
_symmetry.space_group_name_H-M   'P 1'
#
loop_
_entity.id
_entity.type
_entity.pdbx_description
1 polymer ?
#
loop_
_entity_poly.entity_id
_entity_poly.type
_entity_poly.pdbx_seq_one_letter_code
_entity_poly.pdbx_strand_id
1 'polypeptide(L)'
;MRCVVMTAVAVVMTSCVSTKGGRTSHSTLRTPHSTLHTPRTPLSFNDSQRLKYFFFEAQNLQDQGKFAAAFDLLKHCETIDPQAAEVYYAQAAYYAELNNDSMALACMKKAADLNPGNDTYLERLAITHVNSRQFDEAVKAYERLYANNKDRIDVLDILLQLYNQQKDYKKMLSTLELVEALEGSNERLALSKMRIYSVLGQPDKEYETLKDLSDSHPNDMNYHVMMGNWLLQNGKEEEALEQYRLVLEEEPDHIGAKMSMLDYYRSTGADSLAQEIQEEMLISQNTPIDDKVTLMRQVVADNEQAGGDSTQVLALFNRILAEPQKNADMYELYVAYMKLKEMPEESINAVLTKALEVAPDNVGVRLQLVQSKWMGQDYNAVIDLCEPATEYNPDEMAFYYFLGLAHFQKDERDKALDAFRRGVSQINEESNPDFVSDFYAIMGQILHDKGLDDEAFAAYDSSLQWKDDNIEVLNNYAYYLSERGERLQKAEQMSYRTIKAEPTNSTFLDTYAWILFMQERYEEAKIYIDQALQNDSTVSGVIIEHAGDIYAMNKDMQQAVDYWKQAQKAGNDSKVLIRKIRQRKYLKK
;
A
#
# COMPACT_ATOMS: atom_id res chain seq x y z
N MET A 1 -3.21 20.77 3.93
CA MET A 1 -2.63 20.56 2.62
C MET A 1 -1.24 21.18 2.53
N ARG A 2 -0.25 20.58 3.11
CA ARG A 2 1.20 20.86 2.97
C ARG A 2 1.88 19.79 3.81
N CYS A 3 2.38 18.73 3.16
CA CYS A 3 3.39 17.78 3.65
C CYS A 3 3.34 16.50 2.82
N VAL A 4 3.81 16.54 1.60
CA VAL A 4 4.27 15.34 0.85
C VAL A 4 5.17 15.82 -0.29
N VAL A 5 6.37 16.26 0.02
CA VAL A 5 7.49 16.38 -0.94
C VAL A 5 8.81 16.40 -0.16
N MET A 6 9.12 15.34 0.58
CA MET A 6 10.46 15.23 1.20
C MET A 6 10.96 13.79 1.42
N THR A 7 10.54 12.83 0.58
CA THR A 7 11.03 11.44 0.73
C THR A 7 11.58 10.80 -0.54
N ALA A 8 11.80 11.56 -1.62
CA ALA A 8 12.27 11.01 -2.89
C ALA A 8 13.78 11.16 -3.17
N VAL A 9 14.55 11.79 -2.28
CA VAL A 9 16.00 12.07 -2.52
C VAL A 9 16.94 11.05 -1.85
N ALA A 10 16.44 10.20 -0.95
CA ALA A 10 17.29 9.27 -0.19
C ALA A 10 17.46 7.86 -0.84
N VAL A 11 16.73 7.52 -1.90
CA VAL A 11 16.69 6.14 -2.45
C VAL A 11 17.63 5.93 -3.65
N VAL A 12 18.19 6.99 -4.25
CA VAL A 12 19.04 6.87 -5.44
C VAL A 12 20.55 6.72 -5.13
N MET A 13 20.95 6.85 -3.87
CA MET A 13 22.37 6.75 -3.48
C MET A 13 22.85 5.36 -3.05
N THR A 14 21.97 4.33 -3.05
CA THR A 14 22.34 2.98 -2.55
C THR A 14 22.46 1.90 -3.62
N SER A 15 22.36 2.21 -4.91
CA SER A 15 22.38 1.19 -5.98
C SER A 15 23.64 1.16 -6.85
N CYS A 16 24.75 1.74 -6.41
CA CYS A 16 26.02 1.67 -7.14
C CYS A 16 27.13 0.95 -6.36
N VAL A 17 26.87 -0.25 -5.84
CA VAL A 17 27.94 -1.20 -5.47
C VAL A 17 27.46 -2.62 -5.75
N SER A 18 27.60 -3.04 -6.99
CA SER A 18 27.77 -4.44 -7.36
C SER A 18 28.28 -4.52 -8.80
N THR A 19 29.57 -4.60 -8.98
CA THR A 19 30.17 -5.00 -10.26
C THR A 19 31.04 -6.23 -10.07
N LYS A 20 30.61 -7.30 -10.69
CA LYS A 20 31.41 -8.49 -10.97
C LYS A 20 32.55 -8.13 -11.93
N GLY A 21 33.71 -8.75 -11.66
CA GLY A 21 34.94 -8.58 -12.43
C GLY A 21 34.86 -8.99 -13.90
N GLY A 22 35.66 -8.33 -14.69
CA GLY A 22 35.92 -8.66 -16.09
C GLY A 22 37.26 -8.07 -16.54
N ARG A 23 38.24 -8.96 -16.62
CA ARG A 23 39.47 -9.02 -17.42
C ARG A 23 40.10 -7.74 -17.96
N THR A 24 41.33 -7.54 -17.49
CA THR A 24 42.41 -6.71 -18.02
C THR A 24 42.64 -6.87 -19.52
N SER A 25 42.69 -5.74 -20.25
CA SER A 25 43.46 -5.64 -21.49
C SER A 25 44.41 -4.45 -21.38
N HIS A 26 45.70 -4.74 -21.60
CA HIS A 26 46.75 -3.75 -21.70
C HIS A 26 46.48 -2.80 -22.86
N SER A 27 46.45 -1.52 -22.62
CA SER A 27 46.64 -0.51 -23.63
C SER A 27 47.68 0.50 -23.19
N THR A 28 48.60 0.71 -24.11
CA THR A 28 49.81 1.48 -24.10
C THR A 28 49.59 2.94 -23.71
N LEU A 29 50.38 3.39 -22.74
CA LEU A 29 50.53 4.77 -22.33
C LEU A 29 50.89 5.69 -23.53
N ARG A 30 49.97 6.60 -23.89
CA ARG A 30 50.31 7.82 -24.60
C ARG A 30 50.19 8.99 -23.63
N THR A 31 51.28 9.67 -23.38
CA THR A 31 51.39 10.89 -22.59
C THR A 31 50.75 12.07 -23.30
N PRO A 32 49.85 12.83 -22.68
CA PRO A 32 49.49 14.18 -23.13
C PRO A 32 50.32 15.23 -22.38
N HIS A 33 50.57 16.28 -23.11
CA HIS A 33 51.46 17.41 -22.80
C HIS A 33 51.02 18.26 -21.59
N SER A 34 52.05 18.63 -20.86
CA SER A 34 52.32 19.72 -19.91
C SER A 34 51.29 20.85 -19.74
N THR A 35 50.83 21.03 -18.50
CA THR A 35 50.45 22.32 -17.93
C THR A 35 51.31 22.59 -16.69
N LEU A 36 51.80 23.83 -16.61
CA LEU A 36 52.67 24.46 -15.62
C LEU A 36 52.72 23.77 -14.24
N HIS A 37 53.72 22.90 -14.10
CA HIS A 37 54.15 22.43 -12.79
C HIS A 37 55.27 23.33 -12.29
N THR A 38 55.14 23.83 -11.06
CA THR A 38 56.31 24.32 -10.31
C THR A 38 57.37 23.19 -10.34
N PRO A 39 58.61 23.50 -10.70
CA PRO A 39 59.61 22.44 -10.87
C PRO A 39 59.79 21.71 -9.56
N ARG A 40 59.40 20.40 -9.56
CA ARG A 40 59.65 19.48 -8.47
C ARG A 40 61.17 19.33 -8.33
N THR A 41 61.74 19.72 -7.20
CA THR A 41 63.09 19.34 -6.89
C THR A 41 63.17 17.83 -6.89
N PRO A 42 63.90 17.15 -7.77
CA PRO A 42 63.95 15.72 -7.82
C PRO A 42 64.49 15.20 -6.49
N LEU A 43 63.71 14.27 -5.88
CA LEU A 43 64.18 13.52 -4.70
C LEU A 43 65.54 12.87 -5.00
N SER A 44 66.41 12.78 -3.99
CA SER A 44 67.57 11.95 -4.11
C SER A 44 67.16 10.51 -4.45
N PHE A 45 68.02 9.78 -5.18
CA PHE A 45 67.72 8.39 -5.50
C PHE A 45 67.41 7.59 -4.23
N ASN A 46 68.15 7.83 -3.15
CA ASN A 46 67.94 7.16 -1.86
C ASN A 46 66.59 7.51 -1.22
N ASP A 47 66.20 8.76 -1.23
CA ASP A 47 64.87 9.17 -0.64
C ASP A 47 63.71 8.64 -1.48
N SER A 48 63.88 8.58 -2.82
CA SER A 48 62.84 7.96 -3.68
C SER A 48 62.68 6.45 -3.40
N GLN A 49 63.76 5.72 -3.14
CA GLN A 49 63.69 4.31 -2.77
C GLN A 49 63.06 4.11 -1.37
N ARG A 50 63.43 4.97 -0.41
CA ARG A 50 62.85 4.96 0.95
C ARG A 50 61.36 5.27 0.93
N LEU A 51 60.94 6.29 0.16
CA LEU A 51 59.52 6.62 0.03
C LEU A 51 58.73 5.43 -0.51
N LYS A 52 59.20 4.82 -1.60
CA LYS A 52 58.54 3.65 -2.18
C LYS A 52 58.44 2.50 -1.18
N TYR A 53 59.54 2.19 -0.49
CA TYR A 53 59.60 1.09 0.47
C TYR A 53 58.56 1.32 1.61
N PHE A 54 58.57 2.49 2.24
CA PHE A 54 57.69 2.77 3.35
C PHE A 54 56.23 2.88 2.92
N PHE A 55 55.96 3.37 1.70
CA PHE A 55 54.61 3.43 1.16
C PHE A 55 54.03 2.04 0.91
N PHE A 56 54.81 1.13 0.28
CA PHE A 56 54.38 -0.26 0.11
C PHE A 56 54.26 -1.01 1.42
N GLU A 57 55.15 -0.76 2.38
CA GLU A 57 55.03 -1.38 3.70
C GLU A 57 53.81 -0.87 4.46
N ALA A 58 53.42 0.41 4.30
CA ALA A 58 52.19 0.93 4.85
C ALA A 58 50.95 0.22 4.24
N GLN A 59 50.94 -0.03 2.93
CA GLN A 59 49.88 -0.80 2.29
C GLN A 59 49.83 -2.25 2.82
N ASN A 60 50.97 -2.90 2.94
CA ASN A 60 51.06 -4.26 3.51
C ASN A 60 50.57 -4.34 4.95
N LEU A 61 50.87 -3.34 5.78
CA LEU A 61 50.36 -3.27 7.15
C LEU A 61 48.85 -3.00 7.19
N GLN A 62 48.33 -2.23 6.26
CA GLN A 62 46.91 -2.03 6.09
C GLN A 62 46.18 -3.34 5.76
N ASP A 63 46.69 -4.09 4.80
CA ASP A 63 46.16 -5.42 4.43
C ASP A 63 46.20 -6.43 5.59
N GLN A 64 47.16 -6.27 6.52
CA GLN A 64 47.24 -7.03 7.77
C GLN A 64 46.34 -6.52 8.89
N GLY A 65 45.55 -5.44 8.66
CA GLY A 65 44.71 -4.83 9.66
C GLY A 65 45.46 -4.00 10.72
N LYS A 66 46.75 -3.72 10.52
CA LYS A 66 47.60 -2.93 11.44
C LYS A 66 47.52 -1.42 11.11
N PHE A 67 46.34 -0.86 11.18
CA PHE A 67 46.01 0.49 10.68
C PHE A 67 46.88 1.60 11.32
N ALA A 68 47.11 1.56 12.63
CA ALA A 68 47.92 2.58 13.31
C ALA A 68 49.36 2.63 12.79
N ALA A 69 50.03 1.45 12.66
CA ALA A 69 51.37 1.38 12.16
C ALA A 69 51.47 1.79 10.68
N ALA A 70 50.48 1.42 9.87
CA ALA A 70 50.37 1.86 8.48
C ALA A 70 50.26 3.39 8.36
N PHE A 71 49.44 3.99 9.20
CA PHE A 71 49.28 5.45 9.21
C PHE A 71 50.55 6.17 9.66
N ASP A 72 51.26 5.67 10.67
CA ASP A 72 52.56 6.23 11.09
C ASP A 72 53.61 6.17 9.97
N LEU A 73 53.64 5.08 9.18
CA LEU A 73 54.49 5.02 8.00
C LEU A 73 54.08 6.00 6.91
N LEU A 74 52.78 6.24 6.69
CA LEU A 74 52.31 7.27 5.76
C LEU A 74 52.71 8.66 6.23
N LYS A 75 52.68 8.94 7.54
CA LYS A 75 53.21 10.18 8.10
C LYS A 75 54.71 10.33 7.91
N HIS A 76 55.47 9.24 8.03
CA HIS A 76 56.90 9.24 7.72
C HIS A 76 57.15 9.49 6.22
N CYS A 77 56.36 8.88 5.32
CA CYS A 77 56.42 9.17 3.87
C CYS A 77 56.20 10.65 3.56
N GLU A 78 55.28 11.31 4.23
CA GLU A 78 55.01 12.75 4.11
C GLU A 78 56.26 13.57 4.48
N THR A 79 57.07 13.12 5.47
CA THR A 79 58.30 13.83 5.83
C THR A 79 59.43 13.65 4.81
N ILE A 80 59.43 12.51 4.09
CA ILE A 80 60.40 12.24 3.01
C ILE A 80 60.07 13.06 1.74
N ASP A 81 58.79 13.05 1.36
CA ASP A 81 58.33 13.85 0.21
C ASP A 81 56.99 14.53 0.53
N PRO A 82 57.01 15.79 0.93
CA PRO A 82 55.79 16.59 1.16
C PRO A 82 54.99 16.88 -0.13
N GLN A 83 55.43 16.44 -1.31
CA GLN A 83 54.75 16.60 -2.59
C GLN A 83 54.29 15.24 -3.16
N ALA A 84 54.34 14.17 -2.39
CA ALA A 84 53.87 12.87 -2.79
C ALA A 84 52.31 12.82 -2.70
N ALA A 85 51.61 13.04 -3.80
CA ALA A 85 50.15 13.10 -3.87
C ALA A 85 49.52 11.78 -3.36
N GLU A 86 50.12 10.64 -3.70
CA GLU A 86 49.66 9.30 -3.29
C GLU A 86 49.64 9.11 -1.76
N VAL A 87 50.55 9.74 -1.05
CA VAL A 87 50.62 9.66 0.43
C VAL A 87 49.42 10.37 1.04
N TYR A 88 49.09 11.57 0.55
CA TYR A 88 47.93 12.32 1.02
C TYR A 88 46.60 11.63 0.67
N TYR A 89 46.52 11.04 -0.53
CA TYR A 89 45.38 10.25 -0.92
C TYR A 89 45.15 9.07 0.04
N ALA A 90 46.21 8.33 0.38
CA ALA A 90 46.13 7.23 1.34
C ALA A 90 45.78 7.73 2.74
N GLN A 91 46.38 8.82 3.25
CA GLN A 91 46.06 9.40 4.55
C GLN A 91 44.59 9.85 4.65
N ALA A 92 43.99 10.34 3.56
CA ALA A 92 42.60 10.77 3.55
C ALA A 92 41.64 9.63 3.95
N ALA A 93 41.89 8.40 3.50
CA ALA A 93 41.08 7.24 3.86
C ALA A 93 41.12 6.97 5.37
N TYR A 94 42.30 7.04 5.99
CA TYR A 94 42.42 6.85 7.45
C TYR A 94 41.70 7.95 8.26
N TYR A 95 41.78 9.20 7.83
CA TYR A 95 41.04 10.27 8.49
C TYR A 95 39.54 10.12 8.37
N ALA A 96 39.06 9.61 7.22
CA ALA A 96 37.64 9.33 7.02
C ALA A 96 37.15 8.19 7.96
N GLU A 97 37.93 7.12 8.11
CA GLU A 97 37.63 6.02 9.06
C GLU A 97 37.60 6.49 10.52
N LEU A 98 38.43 7.50 10.85
CA LEU A 98 38.44 8.12 12.16
C LEU A 98 37.34 9.20 12.34
N ASN A 99 36.42 9.34 11.39
CA ASN A 99 35.39 10.38 11.36
C ASN A 99 35.97 11.80 11.47
N ASN A 100 37.18 12.02 10.97
CA ASN A 100 37.82 13.32 10.91
C ASN A 100 37.68 13.88 9.48
N ASP A 101 36.47 14.24 9.12
CA ASP A 101 36.11 14.70 7.77
C ASP A 101 36.93 15.92 7.33
N SER A 102 37.27 16.80 8.25
CA SER A 102 38.07 18.00 7.97
C SER A 102 39.48 17.65 7.49
N MET A 103 40.15 16.73 8.17
CA MET A 103 41.49 16.27 7.77
C MET A 103 41.46 15.40 6.53
N ALA A 104 40.44 14.53 6.40
CA ALA A 104 40.21 13.74 5.21
C ALA A 104 40.08 14.63 3.97
N LEU A 105 39.23 15.66 4.03
CA LEU A 105 39.06 16.63 2.95
C LEU A 105 40.34 17.43 2.66
N ALA A 106 41.06 17.86 3.68
CA ALA A 106 42.32 18.60 3.50
C ALA A 106 43.38 17.73 2.78
N CYS A 107 43.52 16.46 3.16
CA CYS A 107 44.44 15.53 2.52
C CYS A 107 43.99 15.23 1.06
N MET A 108 42.69 15.00 0.83
CA MET A 108 42.16 14.74 -0.50
C MET A 108 42.39 15.95 -1.44
N LYS A 109 42.12 17.17 -0.96
CA LYS A 109 42.38 18.40 -1.71
C LYS A 109 43.85 18.51 -2.05
N LYS A 110 44.75 18.27 -1.09
CA LYS A 110 46.20 18.33 -1.31
C LYS A 110 46.66 17.29 -2.34
N ALA A 111 46.13 16.06 -2.30
CA ALA A 111 46.43 15.04 -3.31
C ALA A 111 46.01 15.48 -4.72
N ALA A 112 44.77 16.00 -4.87
CA ALA A 112 44.27 16.48 -6.15
C ALA A 112 45.00 17.74 -6.67
N ASP A 113 45.47 18.61 -5.78
CA ASP A 113 46.23 19.81 -6.18
C ASP A 113 47.68 19.48 -6.55
N LEU A 114 48.28 18.48 -5.91
CA LEU A 114 49.63 17.99 -6.23
C LEU A 114 49.67 17.18 -7.54
N ASN A 115 48.59 16.49 -7.88
CA ASN A 115 48.47 15.77 -9.15
C ASN A 115 47.11 16.02 -9.82
N PRO A 116 46.93 17.21 -10.45
CA PRO A 116 45.68 17.64 -11.04
C PRO A 116 45.24 16.86 -12.28
N GLY A 117 46.14 16.05 -12.87
CA GLY A 117 45.82 15.14 -13.96
C GLY A 117 45.36 13.75 -13.51
N ASN A 118 45.26 13.51 -12.21
CA ASN A 118 44.78 12.24 -11.69
C ASN A 118 43.26 12.28 -11.46
N ASP A 119 42.52 11.67 -12.36
CA ASP A 119 41.05 11.66 -12.34
C ASP A 119 40.49 11.00 -11.05
N THR A 120 41.18 9.98 -10.51
CA THR A 120 40.75 9.33 -9.26
C THR A 120 40.80 10.29 -8.07
N TYR A 121 41.81 11.14 -7.99
CA TYR A 121 41.91 12.12 -6.90
C TYR A 121 40.86 13.22 -7.01
N LEU A 122 40.62 13.71 -8.23
CA LEU A 122 39.58 14.69 -8.49
C LEU A 122 38.19 14.16 -8.23
N GLU A 123 37.92 12.94 -8.66
CA GLU A 123 36.62 12.29 -8.44
C GLU A 123 36.32 12.06 -6.95
N ARG A 124 37.32 11.56 -6.20
CA ARG A 124 37.19 11.38 -4.75
C ARG A 124 37.02 12.72 -4.02
N LEU A 125 37.78 13.75 -4.43
CA LEU A 125 37.62 15.11 -3.89
C LEU A 125 36.20 15.63 -4.14
N ALA A 126 35.67 15.48 -5.36
CA ALA A 126 34.34 15.92 -5.73
C ALA A 126 33.25 15.19 -4.91
N ILE A 127 33.34 13.86 -4.79
CA ILE A 127 32.43 13.07 -3.95
C ILE A 127 32.50 13.50 -2.48
N THR A 128 33.71 13.78 -1.96
CA THR A 128 33.86 14.25 -0.57
C THR A 128 33.17 15.60 -0.35
N HIS A 129 33.29 16.51 -1.32
CA HIS A 129 32.57 17.79 -1.27
C HIS A 129 31.05 17.62 -1.35
N VAL A 130 30.53 16.69 -2.19
CA VAL A 130 29.09 16.37 -2.24
C VAL A 130 28.61 15.84 -0.87
N ASN A 131 29.32 14.90 -0.29
CA ASN A 131 28.97 14.31 1.01
C ASN A 131 28.98 15.36 2.14
N SER A 132 29.90 16.32 2.06
CA SER A 132 29.99 17.46 2.99
C SER A 132 29.04 18.61 2.65
N ARG A 133 28.15 18.45 1.66
CA ARG A 133 27.22 19.47 1.15
C ARG A 133 27.89 20.78 0.67
N GLN A 134 29.13 20.68 0.27
CA GLN A 134 29.90 21.80 -0.28
C GLN A 134 29.78 21.81 -1.82
N PHE A 135 28.56 22.08 -2.31
CA PHE A 135 28.21 21.90 -3.72
C PHE A 135 29.02 22.79 -4.67
N ASP A 136 29.38 24.01 -4.28
CA ASP A 136 30.19 24.90 -5.10
C ASP A 136 31.60 24.34 -5.33
N GLU A 137 32.18 23.72 -4.32
CA GLU A 137 33.51 23.10 -4.43
C GLU A 137 33.43 21.76 -5.18
N ALA A 138 32.32 21.03 -5.01
CA ALA A 138 32.05 19.83 -5.78
C ALA A 138 31.96 20.11 -7.28
N VAL A 139 31.25 21.18 -7.68
CA VAL A 139 31.18 21.63 -9.07
C VAL A 139 32.56 21.91 -9.61
N LYS A 140 33.40 22.70 -8.91
CA LYS A 140 34.76 23.00 -9.36
C LYS A 140 35.62 21.74 -9.54
N ALA A 141 35.48 20.77 -8.66
CA ALA A 141 36.22 19.51 -8.76
C ALA A 141 35.74 18.66 -9.96
N TYR A 142 34.43 18.58 -10.20
CA TYR A 142 33.89 17.88 -11.37
C TYR A 142 34.17 18.60 -12.68
N GLU A 143 34.14 19.95 -12.72
CA GLU A 143 34.56 20.73 -13.89
C GLU A 143 36.04 20.47 -14.23
N ARG A 144 36.92 20.37 -13.22
CA ARG A 144 38.35 20.00 -13.42
C ARG A 144 38.47 18.55 -13.94
N LEU A 145 37.70 17.63 -13.39
CA LEU A 145 37.67 16.23 -13.84
C LEU A 145 37.25 16.13 -15.31
N TYR A 146 36.16 16.81 -15.69
CA TYR A 146 35.70 16.88 -17.08
C TYR A 146 36.73 17.54 -17.99
N ALA A 147 37.47 18.54 -17.51
CA ALA A 147 38.52 19.20 -18.28
C ALA A 147 39.68 18.26 -18.64
N ASN A 148 39.97 17.26 -17.77
CA ASN A 148 40.97 16.24 -18.03
C ASN A 148 40.51 15.21 -19.07
N ASN A 149 39.23 14.82 -19.03
CA ASN A 149 38.64 13.83 -19.92
C ASN A 149 37.28 14.29 -20.40
N LYS A 150 37.21 14.73 -21.65
CA LYS A 150 36.00 15.30 -22.28
C LYS A 150 34.97 14.26 -22.69
N ASP A 151 35.30 12.96 -22.63
CA ASP A 151 34.40 11.88 -23.02
C ASP A 151 33.57 11.32 -21.81
N ARG A 152 33.76 11.91 -20.63
CA ARG A 152 33.09 11.49 -19.37
C ARG A 152 31.68 12.07 -19.29
N ILE A 153 30.71 11.40 -19.95
CA ILE A 153 29.29 11.77 -19.91
C ILE A 153 28.73 11.66 -18.50
N ASP A 154 29.16 10.64 -17.75
CA ASP A 154 28.79 10.45 -16.35
C ASP A 154 29.12 11.67 -15.46
N VAL A 155 30.22 12.34 -15.74
CA VAL A 155 30.60 13.59 -15.06
C VAL A 155 29.67 14.77 -15.45
N LEU A 156 29.26 14.83 -16.72
CA LEU A 156 28.30 15.84 -17.18
C LEU A 156 26.93 15.65 -16.53
N ASP A 157 26.47 14.39 -16.37
CA ASP A 157 25.20 14.10 -15.70
C ASP A 157 25.23 14.54 -14.22
N ILE A 158 26.36 14.33 -13.53
CA ILE A 158 26.53 14.82 -12.16
C ILE A 158 26.54 16.35 -12.12
N LEU A 159 27.24 16.99 -13.05
CA LEU A 159 27.24 18.45 -13.15
C LEU A 159 25.86 19.02 -13.41
N LEU A 160 25.05 18.38 -14.27
CA LEU A 160 23.66 18.78 -14.49
C LEU A 160 22.84 18.75 -13.19
N GLN A 161 22.99 17.70 -12.38
CA GLN A 161 22.32 17.62 -11.09
C GLN A 161 22.76 18.72 -10.12
N LEU A 162 24.07 18.98 -10.04
CA LEU A 162 24.61 20.02 -9.17
C LEU A 162 24.19 21.42 -9.62
N TYR A 163 24.21 21.71 -10.92
CA TYR A 163 23.73 22.98 -11.46
C TYR A 163 22.24 23.18 -11.27
N ASN A 164 21.44 22.10 -11.39
CA ASN A 164 20.02 22.15 -11.09
C ASN A 164 19.76 22.51 -9.61
N GLN A 165 20.53 21.93 -8.71
CA GLN A 165 20.44 22.26 -7.27
C GLN A 165 20.83 23.72 -6.99
N GLN A 166 21.81 24.26 -7.73
CA GLN A 166 22.22 25.66 -7.66
C GLN A 166 21.30 26.60 -8.46
N LYS A 167 20.36 26.06 -9.25
CA LYS A 167 19.51 26.80 -10.22
C LYS A 167 20.32 27.57 -11.25
N ASP A 168 21.52 27.08 -11.61
CA ASP A 168 22.35 27.66 -12.66
C ASP A 168 21.92 27.10 -14.03
N TYR A 169 20.76 27.57 -14.48
CA TYR A 169 20.17 27.14 -15.74
C TYR A 169 21.02 27.41 -16.97
N LYS A 170 21.90 28.44 -16.92
CA LYS A 170 22.81 28.74 -18.03
C LYS A 170 23.89 27.66 -18.18
N LYS A 171 24.46 27.23 -17.05
CA LYS A 171 25.43 26.13 -17.06
C LYS A 171 24.76 24.79 -17.40
N MET A 172 23.52 24.59 -16.97
CA MET A 172 22.75 23.41 -17.38
C MET A 172 22.60 23.36 -18.92
N LEU A 173 22.20 24.45 -19.57
CA LEU A 173 22.05 24.48 -21.04
C LEU A 173 23.38 24.17 -21.74
N SER A 174 24.48 24.83 -21.33
CA SER A 174 25.79 24.58 -21.94
C SER A 174 26.27 23.12 -21.70
N THR A 175 25.91 22.53 -20.58
CA THR A 175 26.23 21.12 -20.30
C THR A 175 25.37 20.18 -21.14
N LEU A 176 24.07 20.45 -21.33
CA LEU A 176 23.20 19.68 -22.23
C LEU A 176 23.70 19.75 -23.68
N GLU A 177 24.23 20.88 -24.13
CA GLU A 177 24.86 21.03 -25.46
C GLU A 177 26.11 20.13 -25.58
N LEU A 178 26.91 20.00 -24.51
CA LEU A 178 28.05 19.08 -24.49
C LEU A 178 27.63 17.61 -24.54
N VAL A 179 26.57 17.22 -23.78
CA VAL A 179 26.02 15.88 -23.82
C VAL A 179 25.48 15.57 -25.21
N GLU A 180 24.73 16.49 -25.81
CA GLU A 180 24.20 16.34 -27.17
C GLU A 180 25.31 16.18 -28.22
N ALA A 181 26.43 16.89 -28.07
CA ALA A 181 27.57 16.74 -28.96
C ALA A 181 28.25 15.37 -28.87
N LEU A 182 28.13 14.69 -27.73
CA LEU A 182 28.71 13.34 -27.48
C LEU A 182 27.75 12.20 -27.83
N GLU A 183 26.49 12.32 -27.46
CA GLU A 183 25.46 11.27 -27.62
C GLU A 183 24.58 11.45 -28.86
N GLY A 184 24.57 12.65 -29.44
CA GLY A 184 23.60 13.07 -30.45
C GLY A 184 22.34 13.66 -29.81
N SER A 185 21.51 14.29 -30.67
CA SER A 185 20.21 14.82 -30.24
C SER A 185 19.23 13.67 -29.94
N ASN A 186 18.50 13.81 -28.84
CA ASN A 186 17.47 12.88 -28.45
C ASN A 186 16.35 13.60 -27.67
N GLU A 187 15.18 12.94 -27.58
CA GLU A 187 13.99 13.49 -26.92
C GLU A 187 14.27 13.95 -25.48
N ARG A 188 14.98 13.16 -24.70
CA ARG A 188 15.31 13.49 -23.29
C ARG A 188 16.05 14.83 -23.17
N LEU A 189 17.01 15.06 -24.06
CA LEU A 189 17.79 16.31 -24.08
C LEU A 189 16.93 17.50 -24.54
N ALA A 190 16.13 17.32 -25.58
CA ALA A 190 15.23 18.35 -26.07
C ALA A 190 14.21 18.78 -25.01
N LEU A 191 13.53 17.85 -24.35
CA LEU A 191 12.58 18.13 -23.27
C LEU A 191 13.27 18.80 -22.05
N SER A 192 14.52 18.42 -21.75
CA SER A 192 15.30 19.06 -20.70
C SER A 192 15.63 20.51 -21.03
N LYS A 193 16.03 20.80 -22.28
CA LYS A 193 16.28 22.17 -22.78
C LYS A 193 15.01 23.00 -22.76
N MET A 194 13.88 22.46 -23.24
CA MET A 194 12.59 23.14 -23.22
C MET A 194 12.21 23.59 -21.81
N ARG A 195 12.30 22.67 -20.82
CA ARG A 195 12.01 23.00 -19.42
C ARG A 195 12.88 24.13 -18.89
N ILE A 196 14.16 24.17 -19.27
CA ILE A 196 15.07 25.24 -18.87
C ILE A 196 14.73 26.56 -19.58
N TYR A 197 14.40 26.55 -20.87
CA TYR A 197 13.96 27.70 -21.61
C TYR A 197 12.67 28.30 -21.03
N SER A 198 11.74 27.46 -20.64
CA SER A 198 10.51 27.87 -19.95
C SER A 198 10.81 28.60 -18.64
N VAL A 199 11.69 28.03 -17.78
CA VAL A 199 12.11 28.69 -16.53
C VAL A 199 12.86 30.01 -16.77
N LEU A 200 13.61 30.11 -17.86
CA LEU A 200 14.35 31.33 -18.23
C LEU A 200 13.47 32.37 -18.94
N GLY A 201 12.21 32.08 -19.21
CA GLY A 201 11.31 32.96 -19.95
C GLY A 201 11.75 33.19 -21.38
N GLN A 202 12.23 32.15 -22.06
CA GLN A 202 12.68 32.18 -23.47
C GLN A 202 11.72 31.32 -24.35
N PRO A 203 10.47 31.76 -24.53
CA PRO A 203 9.43 30.97 -25.21
C PRO A 203 9.79 30.68 -26.68
N ASP A 204 10.47 31.59 -27.38
CA ASP A 204 10.84 31.36 -28.78
C ASP A 204 11.77 30.15 -28.93
N LYS A 205 12.74 30.00 -28.01
CA LYS A 205 13.69 28.87 -28.03
C LYS A 205 13.04 27.58 -27.57
N GLU A 206 12.09 27.65 -26.64
CA GLU A 206 11.30 26.53 -26.20
C GLU A 206 10.51 25.95 -27.38
N TYR A 207 9.83 26.83 -28.15
CA TYR A 207 9.06 26.41 -29.30
C TYR A 207 9.94 25.89 -30.45
N GLU A 208 11.08 26.55 -30.73
CA GLU A 208 12.07 26.10 -31.73
C GLU A 208 12.56 24.68 -31.40
N THR A 209 12.92 24.43 -30.13
CA THR A 209 13.35 23.09 -29.68
C THR A 209 12.26 22.03 -29.86
N LEU A 210 11.01 22.35 -29.57
CA LEU A 210 9.89 21.47 -29.77
C LEU A 210 9.62 21.21 -31.25
N LYS A 211 9.76 22.25 -32.09
CA LYS A 211 9.60 22.12 -33.54
C LYS A 211 10.69 21.24 -34.14
N ASP A 212 11.94 21.43 -33.75
CA ASP A 212 13.06 20.60 -34.22
C ASP A 212 12.86 19.13 -33.81
N LEU A 213 12.29 18.90 -32.61
CA LEU A 213 11.96 17.56 -32.15
C LEU A 213 10.84 16.93 -33.00
N SER A 214 9.78 17.68 -33.31
CA SER A 214 8.70 17.25 -34.20
C SER A 214 9.22 16.97 -35.62
N ASP A 215 10.03 17.86 -36.19
CA ASP A 215 10.61 17.69 -37.51
C ASP A 215 11.53 16.46 -37.60
N SER A 216 12.18 16.09 -36.51
CA SER A 216 13.04 14.91 -36.40
C SER A 216 12.23 13.59 -36.28
N HIS A 217 10.97 13.66 -35.85
CA HIS A 217 10.08 12.52 -35.59
C HIS A 217 8.70 12.74 -36.27
N PRO A 218 8.64 12.86 -37.60
CA PRO A 218 7.43 13.31 -38.30
C PRO A 218 6.23 12.35 -38.19
N ASN A 219 6.45 11.12 -37.71
CA ASN A 219 5.39 10.13 -37.52
C ASN A 219 4.87 10.08 -36.07
N ASP A 220 5.44 10.86 -35.15
CA ASP A 220 4.98 10.90 -33.76
C ASP A 220 4.08 12.13 -33.54
N MET A 221 2.78 11.89 -33.62
CA MET A 221 1.77 12.93 -33.48
C MET A 221 1.73 13.56 -32.06
N ASN A 222 2.35 12.94 -31.06
CA ASN A 222 2.44 13.53 -29.72
C ASN A 222 3.17 14.87 -29.72
N TYR A 223 4.19 15.05 -30.56
CA TYR A 223 4.90 16.34 -30.66
C TYR A 223 4.01 17.45 -31.22
N HIS A 224 3.10 17.14 -32.14
CA HIS A 224 2.11 18.10 -32.61
C HIS A 224 1.11 18.46 -31.51
N VAL A 225 0.69 17.49 -30.68
CA VAL A 225 -0.13 17.79 -29.47
C VAL A 225 0.65 18.69 -28.52
N MET A 226 1.93 18.42 -28.27
CA MET A 226 2.76 19.26 -27.43
C MET A 226 2.93 20.69 -28.00
N MET A 227 3.08 20.82 -29.32
CA MET A 227 3.11 22.13 -30.01
C MET A 227 1.79 22.88 -29.82
N GLY A 228 0.66 22.20 -30.02
CA GLY A 228 -0.66 22.76 -29.77
C GLY A 228 -0.84 23.24 -28.32
N ASN A 229 -0.44 22.44 -27.35
CA ASN A 229 -0.51 22.79 -25.93
C ASN A 229 0.37 23.99 -25.60
N TRP A 230 1.58 24.05 -26.16
CA TRP A 230 2.48 25.20 -26.00
C TRP A 230 1.89 26.47 -26.61
N LEU A 231 1.32 26.38 -27.83
CA LEU A 231 0.68 27.50 -28.55
C LEU A 231 -0.51 28.04 -27.73
N LEU A 232 -1.33 27.13 -27.19
CA LEU A 232 -2.47 27.51 -26.34
C LEU A 232 -2.03 28.27 -25.09
N GLN A 233 -1.01 27.77 -24.38
CA GLN A 233 -0.45 28.43 -23.18
C GLN A 233 0.13 29.83 -23.49
N ASN A 234 0.54 30.07 -24.74
CA ASN A 234 1.07 31.35 -25.19
C ASN A 234 0.03 32.22 -25.92
N GLY A 235 -1.26 31.92 -25.81
CA GLY A 235 -2.37 32.71 -26.35
C GLY A 235 -2.52 32.66 -27.87
N LYS A 236 -1.99 31.60 -28.51
CA LYS A 236 -2.09 31.35 -29.96
C LYS A 236 -3.10 30.27 -30.25
N GLU A 237 -4.35 30.54 -29.94
CA GLU A 237 -5.44 29.55 -29.90
C GLU A 237 -5.74 28.94 -31.30
N GLU A 238 -5.79 29.76 -32.34
CA GLU A 238 -6.07 29.28 -33.69
C GLU A 238 -4.98 28.32 -34.20
N GLU A 239 -3.70 28.70 -33.98
CA GLU A 239 -2.55 27.86 -34.35
C GLU A 239 -2.55 26.55 -33.54
N ALA A 240 -2.95 26.57 -32.26
CA ALA A 240 -3.08 25.39 -31.43
C ALA A 240 -4.13 24.41 -31.97
N LEU A 241 -5.32 24.92 -32.33
CA LEU A 241 -6.37 24.10 -32.91
C LEU A 241 -5.99 23.49 -34.26
N GLU A 242 -5.18 24.19 -35.07
CA GLU A 242 -4.65 23.63 -36.31
C GLU A 242 -3.75 22.42 -36.05
N GLN A 243 -2.89 22.48 -35.01
CA GLN A 243 -2.05 21.34 -34.61
C GLN A 243 -2.89 20.14 -34.19
N TYR A 244 -3.90 20.35 -33.36
CA TYR A 244 -4.77 19.26 -32.93
C TYR A 244 -5.60 18.66 -34.08
N ARG A 245 -6.09 19.48 -35.02
CA ARG A 245 -6.80 18.99 -36.22
C ARG A 245 -5.91 18.15 -37.11
N LEU A 246 -4.66 18.59 -37.32
CA LEU A 246 -3.68 17.81 -38.07
C LEU A 246 -3.46 16.43 -37.44
N VAL A 247 -3.33 16.38 -36.11
CA VAL A 247 -3.23 15.10 -35.39
C VAL A 247 -4.47 14.22 -35.61
N LEU A 248 -5.67 14.79 -35.52
CA LEU A 248 -6.92 14.03 -35.67
C LEU A 248 -7.26 13.67 -37.12
N GLU A 249 -6.67 14.34 -38.12
CA GLU A 249 -6.74 13.93 -39.50
C GLU A 249 -5.91 12.67 -39.78
N GLU A 250 -4.73 12.55 -39.19
CA GLU A 250 -3.85 11.39 -39.30
C GLU A 250 -4.25 10.24 -38.35
N GLU A 251 -4.59 10.60 -37.10
CA GLU A 251 -4.96 9.70 -36.04
C GLU A 251 -6.31 10.13 -35.42
N PRO A 252 -7.47 9.76 -36.00
CA PRO A 252 -8.79 10.21 -35.52
C PRO A 252 -9.10 9.87 -34.04
N ASP A 253 -8.47 8.83 -33.50
CA ASP A 253 -8.65 8.40 -32.10
C ASP A 253 -7.54 8.84 -31.16
N HIS A 254 -6.72 9.82 -31.55
CA HIS A 254 -5.62 10.31 -30.72
C HIS A 254 -6.14 10.99 -29.44
N ILE A 255 -6.02 10.29 -28.32
CA ILE A 255 -6.59 10.71 -27.02
C ILE A 255 -6.04 12.06 -26.55
N GLY A 256 -4.71 12.28 -26.65
CA GLY A 256 -4.07 13.53 -26.22
C GLY A 256 -4.62 14.75 -26.98
N ALA A 257 -4.86 14.64 -28.28
CA ALA A 257 -5.43 15.74 -29.06
C ALA A 257 -6.88 16.02 -28.67
N LYS A 258 -7.71 14.97 -28.52
CA LYS A 258 -9.11 15.11 -28.06
C LYS A 258 -9.20 15.72 -26.67
N MET A 259 -8.35 15.29 -25.72
CA MET A 259 -8.30 15.87 -24.37
C MET A 259 -7.91 17.34 -24.40
N SER A 260 -6.89 17.71 -25.15
CA SER A 260 -6.46 19.10 -25.27
C SER A 260 -7.53 20.00 -25.91
N MET A 261 -8.23 19.50 -26.93
CA MET A 261 -9.37 20.21 -27.51
C MET A 261 -10.56 20.33 -26.54
N LEU A 262 -10.84 19.29 -25.77
CA LEU A 262 -11.88 19.30 -24.75
C LEU A 262 -11.60 20.38 -23.68
N ASP A 263 -10.36 20.42 -23.18
CA ASP A 263 -9.94 21.42 -22.19
C ASP A 263 -10.02 22.85 -22.76
N TYR A 264 -9.64 23.02 -24.01
CA TYR A 264 -9.78 24.32 -24.70
C TYR A 264 -11.24 24.73 -24.81
N TYR A 265 -12.14 23.89 -25.31
CA TYR A 265 -13.55 24.22 -25.48
C TYR A 265 -14.24 24.51 -24.15
N ARG A 266 -13.88 23.80 -23.06
CA ARG A 266 -14.36 24.08 -21.70
C ARG A 266 -13.89 25.45 -21.22
N SER A 267 -12.61 25.78 -21.43
CA SER A 267 -12.03 27.05 -20.98
C SER A 267 -12.63 28.27 -21.71
N THR A 268 -13.07 28.10 -22.94
CA THR A 268 -13.66 29.15 -23.76
C THR A 268 -15.20 29.22 -23.70
N GLY A 269 -15.85 28.30 -22.96
CA GLY A 269 -17.31 28.23 -22.85
C GLY A 269 -18.00 27.71 -24.11
N ALA A 270 -17.28 26.98 -24.96
CA ALA A 270 -17.83 26.30 -26.14
C ALA A 270 -18.45 24.95 -25.74
N ASP A 271 -19.41 24.98 -24.83
CA ASP A 271 -19.96 23.82 -24.12
C ASP A 271 -20.48 22.72 -25.06
N SER A 272 -21.12 23.09 -26.17
CA SER A 272 -21.63 22.10 -27.13
C SER A 272 -20.52 21.27 -27.79
N LEU A 273 -19.40 21.90 -28.17
CA LEU A 273 -18.24 21.23 -28.76
C LEU A 273 -17.50 20.38 -27.72
N ALA A 274 -17.40 20.89 -26.49
CA ALA A 274 -16.83 20.15 -25.38
C ALA A 274 -17.62 18.88 -25.10
N GLN A 275 -18.96 18.98 -25.06
CA GLN A 275 -19.85 17.83 -24.85
C GLN A 275 -19.73 16.81 -26.00
N GLU A 276 -19.68 17.24 -27.25
CA GLU A 276 -19.54 16.36 -28.41
C GLU A 276 -18.28 15.51 -28.32
N ILE A 277 -17.11 16.13 -28.11
CA ILE A 277 -15.83 15.41 -27.97
C ILE A 277 -15.87 14.49 -26.75
N GLN A 278 -16.39 14.94 -25.64
CA GLN A 278 -16.47 14.17 -24.41
C GLN A 278 -17.34 12.92 -24.59
N GLU A 279 -18.52 13.03 -25.23
CA GLU A 279 -19.38 11.89 -25.53
C GLU A 279 -18.72 10.92 -26.51
N GLU A 280 -18.06 11.43 -27.55
CA GLU A 280 -17.31 10.62 -28.50
C GLU A 280 -16.24 9.79 -27.78
N MET A 281 -15.43 10.42 -26.91
CA MET A 281 -14.39 9.73 -26.15
C MET A 281 -14.96 8.69 -25.18
N LEU A 282 -16.09 8.99 -24.53
CA LEU A 282 -16.73 8.08 -23.59
C LEU A 282 -17.29 6.82 -24.26
N ILE A 283 -17.76 6.92 -25.51
CA ILE A 283 -18.36 5.80 -26.25
C ILE A 283 -17.29 5.03 -27.04
N SER A 284 -16.24 5.68 -27.53
CA SER A 284 -15.19 5.06 -28.36
C SER A 284 -14.53 3.86 -27.67
N GLN A 285 -14.41 2.73 -28.36
CA GLN A 285 -13.69 1.54 -27.87
C GLN A 285 -12.17 1.75 -27.77
N ASN A 286 -11.63 2.79 -28.42
CA ASN A 286 -10.21 3.11 -28.46
C ASN A 286 -9.76 4.00 -27.28
N THR A 287 -10.70 4.64 -26.58
CA THR A 287 -10.39 5.40 -25.36
C THR A 287 -10.10 4.44 -24.20
N PRO A 288 -8.93 4.57 -23.56
CA PRO A 288 -8.59 3.80 -22.36
C PRO A 288 -9.64 3.93 -21.26
N ILE A 289 -9.87 2.86 -20.52
CA ILE A 289 -10.91 2.84 -19.48
C ILE A 289 -10.65 3.86 -18.38
N ASP A 290 -9.38 4.08 -18.00
CA ASP A 290 -8.99 5.07 -16.97
C ASP A 290 -9.39 6.48 -17.40
N ASP A 291 -9.21 6.82 -18.68
CA ASP A 291 -9.61 8.11 -19.24
C ASP A 291 -11.14 8.23 -19.28
N LYS A 292 -11.86 7.17 -19.68
CA LYS A 292 -13.33 7.15 -19.63
C LYS A 292 -13.86 7.34 -18.22
N VAL A 293 -13.30 6.64 -17.25
CA VAL A 293 -13.69 6.76 -15.83
C VAL A 293 -13.42 8.18 -15.32
N THR A 294 -12.28 8.76 -15.69
CA THR A 294 -11.92 10.14 -15.32
C THR A 294 -12.90 11.15 -15.92
N LEU A 295 -13.17 11.04 -17.22
CA LEU A 295 -14.15 11.89 -17.92
C LEU A 295 -15.54 11.74 -17.33
N MET A 296 -15.98 10.52 -17.05
CA MET A 296 -17.31 10.28 -16.49
C MET A 296 -17.46 10.80 -15.04
N ARG A 297 -16.40 10.70 -14.23
CA ARG A 297 -16.36 11.34 -12.90
C ARG A 297 -16.52 12.85 -13.00
N GLN A 298 -15.89 13.48 -14.00
CA GLN A 298 -16.06 14.90 -14.24
C GLN A 298 -17.50 15.24 -14.65
N VAL A 299 -18.11 14.47 -15.57
CA VAL A 299 -19.53 14.63 -15.96
C VAL A 299 -20.45 14.58 -14.73
N VAL A 300 -20.22 13.59 -13.86
CA VAL A 300 -20.99 13.45 -12.61
C VAL A 300 -20.80 14.69 -11.71
N ALA A 301 -19.54 15.12 -11.53
CA ALA A 301 -19.24 16.28 -10.67
C ALA A 301 -19.88 17.57 -11.20
N ASP A 302 -19.77 17.83 -12.49
CA ASP A 302 -20.32 19.01 -13.15
C ASP A 302 -21.86 19.02 -13.04
N ASN A 303 -22.49 17.85 -13.26
CA ASN A 303 -23.93 17.69 -13.12
C ASN A 303 -24.41 17.94 -11.68
N GLU A 304 -23.72 17.41 -10.68
CA GLU A 304 -24.09 17.62 -9.27
C GLU A 304 -23.93 19.10 -8.86
N GLN A 305 -22.91 19.79 -9.37
CA GLN A 305 -22.73 21.23 -9.15
C GLN A 305 -23.83 22.08 -9.82
N ALA A 306 -24.31 21.63 -10.98
CA ALA A 306 -25.38 22.34 -11.74
C ALA A 306 -26.80 22.11 -11.21
N GLY A 307 -26.99 21.28 -10.20
CA GLY A 307 -28.31 21.01 -9.60
C GLY A 307 -28.78 19.56 -9.70
N GLY A 308 -27.97 18.69 -10.30
CA GLY A 308 -28.07 17.24 -10.13
C GLY A 308 -29.23 16.54 -10.86
N ASP A 309 -29.65 16.99 -12.05
CA ASP A 309 -30.58 16.20 -12.88
C ASP A 309 -29.89 14.92 -13.34
N SER A 310 -30.25 13.80 -12.71
CA SER A 310 -29.64 12.51 -12.96
C SER A 310 -29.98 11.89 -14.33
N THR A 311 -31.03 12.38 -15.01
CA THR A 311 -31.59 11.74 -16.22
C THR A 311 -30.54 11.63 -17.35
N GLN A 312 -29.80 12.71 -17.60
CA GLN A 312 -28.80 12.74 -18.65
C GLN A 312 -27.59 11.88 -18.31
N VAL A 313 -27.13 11.94 -17.06
CA VAL A 313 -26.00 11.15 -16.57
C VAL A 313 -26.29 9.65 -16.62
N LEU A 314 -27.49 9.25 -16.16
CA LEU A 314 -27.94 7.85 -16.24
C LEU A 314 -28.06 7.36 -17.69
N ALA A 315 -28.59 8.21 -18.59
CA ALA A 315 -28.67 7.88 -20.01
C ALA A 315 -27.28 7.69 -20.63
N LEU A 316 -26.30 8.53 -20.24
CA LEU A 316 -24.92 8.42 -20.72
C LEU A 316 -24.26 7.15 -20.23
N PHE A 317 -24.40 6.81 -18.92
CA PHE A 317 -23.93 5.50 -18.41
C PHE A 317 -24.50 4.33 -19.20
N ASN A 318 -25.81 4.34 -19.46
CA ASN A 318 -26.46 3.27 -20.20
C ASN A 318 -25.95 3.17 -21.66
N ARG A 319 -25.63 4.29 -22.30
CA ARG A 319 -25.02 4.29 -23.65
C ARG A 319 -23.61 3.72 -23.64
N ILE A 320 -22.79 4.12 -22.66
CA ILE A 320 -21.42 3.60 -22.50
C ILE A 320 -21.44 2.09 -22.21
N LEU A 321 -22.32 1.65 -21.32
CA LEU A 321 -22.45 0.25 -20.92
C LEU A 321 -23.21 -0.64 -21.92
N ALA A 322 -23.81 -0.05 -22.95
CA ALA A 322 -24.33 -0.80 -24.11
C ALA A 322 -23.19 -1.36 -24.99
N GLU A 323 -22.02 -0.71 -24.95
CA GLU A 323 -20.81 -1.19 -25.60
C GLU A 323 -20.10 -2.24 -24.75
N PRO A 324 -19.38 -3.21 -25.36
CA PRO A 324 -18.62 -4.22 -24.60
C PRO A 324 -17.60 -3.58 -23.67
N GLN A 325 -17.62 -3.95 -22.40
CA GLN A 325 -16.65 -3.49 -21.42
C GLN A 325 -15.57 -4.56 -21.19
N LYS A 326 -14.34 -4.12 -20.88
CA LYS A 326 -13.20 -5.02 -20.62
C LYS A 326 -13.03 -5.36 -19.13
N ASN A 327 -13.59 -4.54 -18.26
CA ASN A 327 -13.51 -4.68 -16.80
C ASN A 327 -14.74 -4.08 -16.12
N ALA A 328 -14.78 -4.09 -14.80
CA ALA A 328 -15.93 -3.63 -14.01
C ALA A 328 -15.94 -2.12 -13.70
N ASP A 329 -14.86 -1.37 -13.99
CA ASP A 329 -14.63 -0.01 -13.46
C ASP A 329 -15.78 0.96 -13.77
N MET A 330 -16.30 0.94 -15.01
CA MET A 330 -17.42 1.79 -15.40
C MET A 330 -18.73 1.36 -14.73
N TYR A 331 -18.94 0.07 -14.51
CA TYR A 331 -20.09 -0.44 -13.76
C TYR A 331 -20.02 -0.03 -12.30
N GLU A 332 -18.83 -0.09 -11.68
CA GLU A 332 -18.63 0.35 -10.28
C GLU A 332 -18.90 1.85 -10.12
N LEU A 333 -18.43 2.67 -11.06
CA LEU A 333 -18.72 4.10 -11.06
C LEU A 333 -20.23 4.35 -11.21
N TYR A 334 -20.90 3.60 -12.09
CA TYR A 334 -22.34 3.70 -12.27
C TYR A 334 -23.10 3.31 -11.00
N VAL A 335 -22.73 2.22 -10.37
CA VAL A 335 -23.32 1.79 -9.09
C VAL A 335 -23.11 2.84 -7.99
N ALA A 336 -21.90 3.43 -7.91
CA ALA A 336 -21.65 4.52 -6.96
C ALA A 336 -22.57 5.71 -7.19
N TYR A 337 -22.79 6.08 -8.46
CA TYR A 337 -23.72 7.16 -8.80
C TYR A 337 -25.18 6.80 -8.51
N MET A 338 -25.62 5.57 -8.83
CA MET A 338 -26.97 5.08 -8.50
C MET A 338 -27.22 5.12 -6.99
N LYS A 339 -26.24 4.77 -6.17
CA LYS A 339 -26.33 4.85 -4.70
C LYS A 339 -26.41 6.31 -4.22
N LEU A 340 -25.63 7.20 -4.81
CA LEU A 340 -25.71 8.65 -4.52
C LEU A 340 -27.10 9.21 -4.80
N LYS A 341 -27.78 8.69 -5.82
CA LYS A 341 -29.16 9.08 -6.20
C LYS A 341 -30.25 8.25 -5.52
N GLU A 342 -29.89 7.42 -4.53
CA GLU A 342 -30.83 6.57 -3.78
C GLU A 342 -31.73 5.72 -4.68
N MET A 343 -31.15 5.19 -5.78
CA MET A 343 -31.89 4.36 -6.71
C MET A 343 -32.30 3.01 -6.08
N PRO A 344 -33.37 2.38 -6.60
CA PRO A 344 -33.82 1.10 -6.06
C PRO A 344 -32.72 0.03 -6.09
N GLU A 345 -32.59 -0.71 -5.00
CA GLU A 345 -31.60 -1.78 -4.80
C GLU A 345 -31.63 -2.82 -5.93
N GLU A 346 -32.84 -3.15 -6.43
CA GLU A 346 -33.00 -4.08 -7.54
C GLU A 346 -32.30 -3.59 -8.83
N SER A 347 -32.39 -2.29 -9.09
CA SER A 347 -31.71 -1.68 -10.26
C SER A 347 -30.19 -1.70 -10.08
N ILE A 348 -29.70 -1.44 -8.87
CA ILE A 348 -28.28 -1.51 -8.53
C ILE A 348 -27.77 -2.94 -8.70
N ASN A 349 -28.49 -3.93 -8.18
CA ASN A 349 -28.14 -5.34 -8.30
C ASN A 349 -28.10 -5.83 -9.74
N ALA A 350 -28.98 -5.31 -10.61
CA ALA A 350 -28.94 -5.62 -12.04
C ALA A 350 -27.64 -5.14 -12.71
N VAL A 351 -27.15 -3.96 -12.32
CA VAL A 351 -25.86 -3.43 -12.82
C VAL A 351 -24.68 -4.21 -12.27
N LEU A 352 -24.69 -4.51 -10.95
CA LEU A 352 -23.65 -5.34 -10.32
C LEU A 352 -23.56 -6.74 -10.93
N THR A 353 -24.70 -7.34 -11.29
CA THR A 353 -24.73 -8.64 -11.98
C THR A 353 -24.03 -8.58 -13.33
N LYS A 354 -24.28 -7.54 -14.12
CA LYS A 354 -23.58 -7.33 -15.40
C LYS A 354 -22.07 -7.08 -15.20
N ALA A 355 -21.72 -6.39 -14.14
CA ALA A 355 -20.30 -6.20 -13.79
C ALA A 355 -19.58 -7.54 -13.53
N LEU A 356 -20.25 -8.49 -12.87
CA LEU A 356 -19.70 -9.83 -12.64
C LEU A 356 -19.66 -10.71 -13.90
N GLU A 357 -20.50 -10.46 -14.90
CA GLU A 357 -20.38 -11.15 -16.20
C GLU A 357 -19.08 -10.78 -16.91
N VAL A 358 -18.61 -9.54 -16.72
CA VAL A 358 -17.37 -9.02 -17.32
C VAL A 358 -16.14 -9.31 -16.45
N ALA A 359 -16.28 -9.21 -15.13
CA ALA A 359 -15.20 -9.40 -14.17
C ALA A 359 -15.66 -10.37 -13.05
N PRO A 360 -15.70 -11.69 -13.31
CA PRO A 360 -16.21 -12.67 -12.37
C PRO A 360 -15.33 -12.84 -11.11
N ASP A 361 -14.10 -12.40 -11.17
CA ASP A 361 -13.12 -12.38 -10.08
C ASP A 361 -13.12 -11.07 -9.25
N ASN A 362 -14.03 -10.12 -9.57
CA ASN A 362 -14.10 -8.86 -8.82
C ASN A 362 -14.75 -9.06 -7.45
N VAL A 363 -13.91 -9.05 -6.42
CA VAL A 363 -14.29 -9.23 -5.01
C VAL A 363 -15.30 -8.16 -4.56
N GLY A 364 -15.01 -6.87 -4.85
CA GLY A 364 -15.82 -5.74 -4.39
C GLY A 364 -17.25 -5.76 -4.92
N VAL A 365 -17.40 -6.01 -6.21
CA VAL A 365 -18.71 -6.13 -6.87
C VAL A 365 -19.49 -7.31 -6.31
N ARG A 366 -18.83 -8.46 -6.16
CA ARG A 366 -19.47 -9.69 -5.66
C ARG A 366 -19.92 -9.54 -4.22
N LEU A 367 -19.10 -8.98 -3.33
CA LEU A 367 -19.47 -8.76 -1.94
C LEU A 367 -20.66 -7.79 -1.80
N GLN A 368 -20.76 -6.77 -2.65
CA GLN A 368 -21.94 -5.89 -2.65
C GLN A 368 -23.22 -6.66 -2.98
N LEU A 369 -23.20 -7.54 -3.97
CA LEU A 369 -24.35 -8.41 -4.28
C LEU A 369 -24.65 -9.39 -3.15
N VAL A 370 -23.63 -10.04 -2.58
CA VAL A 370 -23.76 -10.95 -1.45
C VAL A 370 -24.43 -10.24 -0.27
N GLN A 371 -23.97 -9.04 0.05
CA GLN A 371 -24.53 -8.24 1.15
C GLN A 371 -25.99 -7.86 0.89
N SER A 372 -26.31 -7.42 -0.34
CA SER A 372 -27.69 -7.11 -0.72
C SER A 372 -28.62 -8.33 -0.60
N LYS A 373 -28.17 -9.49 -1.11
CA LYS A 373 -28.94 -10.75 -1.01
C LYS A 373 -29.07 -11.24 0.42
N TRP A 374 -28.02 -11.07 1.23
CA TRP A 374 -28.05 -11.38 2.65
C TRP A 374 -29.10 -10.56 3.41
N MET A 375 -29.12 -9.24 3.19
CA MET A 375 -30.11 -8.35 3.80
C MET A 375 -31.55 -8.71 3.36
N GLY A 376 -31.72 -9.15 2.13
CA GLY A 376 -32.98 -9.68 1.61
C GLY A 376 -33.33 -11.10 2.06
N GLN A 377 -32.48 -11.75 2.87
CA GLN A 377 -32.62 -13.13 3.33
C GLN A 377 -32.71 -14.18 2.18
N ASP A 378 -32.18 -13.83 0.99
CA ASP A 378 -32.10 -14.74 -0.14
C ASP A 378 -30.82 -15.60 -0.03
N TYR A 379 -30.84 -16.55 0.91
CA TYR A 379 -29.68 -17.41 1.19
C TYR A 379 -29.28 -18.29 0.01
N ASN A 380 -30.21 -18.61 -0.90
CA ASN A 380 -29.85 -19.34 -2.11
C ASN A 380 -28.98 -18.49 -3.04
N ALA A 381 -29.38 -17.24 -3.29
CA ALA A 381 -28.57 -16.32 -4.09
C ALA A 381 -27.20 -16.04 -3.44
N VAL A 382 -27.13 -15.97 -2.10
CA VAL A 382 -25.84 -15.85 -1.40
C VAL A 382 -24.94 -17.05 -1.69
N ILE A 383 -25.47 -18.28 -1.64
CA ILE A 383 -24.71 -19.50 -1.95
C ILE A 383 -24.24 -19.47 -3.41
N ASP A 384 -25.14 -19.17 -4.35
CA ASP A 384 -24.84 -19.11 -5.78
C ASP A 384 -23.76 -18.05 -6.13
N LEU A 385 -23.67 -16.98 -5.35
CA LEU A 385 -22.64 -15.95 -5.48
C LEU A 385 -21.31 -16.34 -4.83
N CYS A 386 -21.36 -16.98 -3.65
CA CYS A 386 -20.16 -17.25 -2.85
C CYS A 386 -19.44 -18.53 -3.30
N GLU A 387 -20.15 -19.60 -3.67
CA GLU A 387 -19.51 -20.87 -4.04
C GLU A 387 -18.50 -20.70 -5.20
N PRO A 388 -18.86 -20.12 -6.36
CA PRO A 388 -17.86 -19.88 -7.41
C PRO A 388 -16.79 -18.87 -7.01
N ALA A 389 -17.10 -17.93 -6.10
CA ALA A 389 -16.12 -16.96 -5.62
C ALA A 389 -14.95 -17.61 -4.87
N THR A 390 -15.17 -18.73 -4.18
CA THR A 390 -14.10 -19.47 -3.51
C THR A 390 -13.08 -20.08 -4.48
N GLU A 391 -13.43 -20.20 -5.78
CA GLU A 391 -12.53 -20.65 -6.83
C GLU A 391 -11.77 -19.47 -7.47
N TYR A 392 -12.46 -18.32 -7.69
CA TYR A 392 -11.86 -17.12 -8.27
C TYR A 392 -10.94 -16.39 -7.28
N ASN A 393 -11.33 -16.35 -6.01
CA ASN A 393 -10.66 -15.60 -4.95
C ASN A 393 -10.49 -16.48 -3.71
N PRO A 394 -9.68 -17.55 -3.77
CA PRO A 394 -9.58 -18.54 -2.68
C PRO A 394 -9.07 -17.95 -1.35
N ASP A 395 -8.32 -16.85 -1.40
CA ASP A 395 -7.78 -16.18 -0.21
C ASP A 395 -8.78 -15.24 0.46
N GLU A 396 -9.94 -14.94 -0.20
CA GLU A 396 -10.95 -14.02 0.34
C GLU A 396 -11.89 -14.76 1.31
N MET A 397 -11.61 -14.64 2.58
CA MET A 397 -12.34 -15.34 3.65
C MET A 397 -13.82 -14.95 3.73
N ALA A 398 -14.19 -13.75 3.30
CA ALA A 398 -15.58 -13.28 3.37
C ALA A 398 -16.55 -14.17 2.59
N PHE A 399 -16.12 -14.75 1.47
CA PHE A 399 -16.98 -15.65 0.69
C PHE A 399 -17.28 -16.95 1.44
N TYR A 400 -16.29 -17.55 2.09
CA TYR A 400 -16.51 -18.73 2.93
C TYR A 400 -17.40 -18.42 4.14
N TYR A 401 -17.25 -17.23 4.71
CA TYR A 401 -18.05 -16.78 5.84
C TYR A 401 -19.53 -16.68 5.47
N PHE A 402 -19.87 -15.93 4.42
CA PHE A 402 -21.23 -15.79 3.96
C PHE A 402 -21.82 -17.12 3.45
N LEU A 403 -21.01 -17.95 2.78
CA LEU A 403 -21.39 -19.29 2.35
C LEU A 403 -21.76 -20.16 3.54
N GLY A 404 -20.92 -20.21 4.55
CA GLY A 404 -21.16 -20.96 5.79
C GLY A 404 -22.39 -20.47 6.52
N LEU A 405 -22.54 -19.14 6.67
CA LEU A 405 -23.73 -18.55 7.30
C LEU A 405 -25.02 -18.85 6.51
N ALA A 406 -24.99 -18.77 5.18
CA ALA A 406 -26.16 -19.05 4.36
C ALA A 406 -26.63 -20.51 4.51
N HIS A 407 -25.69 -21.45 4.50
CA HIS A 407 -25.99 -22.86 4.80
C HIS A 407 -26.49 -23.05 6.24
N PHE A 408 -25.93 -22.33 7.20
CA PHE A 408 -26.36 -22.38 8.60
C PHE A 408 -27.81 -21.90 8.75
N GLN A 409 -28.19 -20.78 8.11
CA GLN A 409 -29.56 -20.26 8.12
C GLN A 409 -30.57 -21.22 7.45
N LYS A 410 -30.12 -22.03 6.51
CA LYS A 410 -30.91 -23.07 5.85
C LYS A 410 -30.96 -24.40 6.65
N ASP A 411 -30.38 -24.45 7.82
CA ASP A 411 -30.21 -25.67 8.65
C ASP A 411 -29.39 -26.80 7.97
N GLU A 412 -28.53 -26.41 6.98
CA GLU A 412 -27.63 -27.32 6.27
C GLU A 412 -26.28 -27.41 7.01
N ARG A 413 -26.30 -27.95 8.27
CA ARG A 413 -25.17 -27.87 9.22
C ARG A 413 -23.85 -28.44 8.67
N ASP A 414 -23.92 -29.55 7.90
CA ASP A 414 -22.70 -30.16 7.34
C ASP A 414 -22.05 -29.30 6.30
N LYS A 415 -22.84 -28.68 5.43
CA LYS A 415 -22.31 -27.75 4.40
C LYS A 415 -21.78 -26.47 5.02
N ALA A 416 -22.46 -25.94 6.05
CA ALA A 416 -21.97 -24.79 6.79
C ALA A 416 -20.59 -25.07 7.40
N LEU A 417 -20.45 -26.23 8.06
CA LEU A 417 -19.18 -26.65 8.68
C LEU A 417 -18.07 -26.84 7.64
N ASP A 418 -18.40 -27.41 6.47
CA ASP A 418 -17.43 -27.52 5.35
C ASP A 418 -16.95 -26.16 4.86
N ALA A 419 -17.89 -25.24 4.60
CA ALA A 419 -17.54 -23.88 4.17
C ALA A 419 -16.64 -23.17 5.19
N PHE A 420 -16.96 -23.25 6.49
CA PHE A 420 -16.11 -22.65 7.52
C PHE A 420 -14.74 -23.34 7.62
N ARG A 421 -14.65 -24.66 7.50
CA ARG A 421 -13.35 -25.38 7.46
C ARG A 421 -12.49 -24.97 6.27
N ARG A 422 -13.09 -24.80 5.10
CA ARG A 422 -12.40 -24.27 3.91
C ARG A 422 -11.88 -22.85 4.18
N GLY A 423 -12.71 -22.00 4.78
CA GLY A 423 -12.32 -20.63 5.13
C GLY A 423 -11.15 -20.58 6.12
N VAL A 424 -11.17 -21.36 7.20
CA VAL A 424 -10.06 -21.38 8.16
C VAL A 424 -8.77 -21.98 7.57
N SER A 425 -8.84 -22.77 6.49
CA SER A 425 -7.64 -23.25 5.79
C SER A 425 -6.91 -22.17 5.00
N GLN A 426 -7.55 -21.00 4.81
CA GLN A 426 -6.97 -19.83 4.13
C GLN A 426 -6.34 -18.82 5.11
N ILE A 427 -6.34 -19.11 6.41
CA ILE A 427 -5.77 -18.23 7.42
C ILE A 427 -4.27 -18.02 7.15
N ASN A 428 -3.84 -16.76 7.19
CA ASN A 428 -2.46 -16.33 7.02
C ASN A 428 -2.11 -15.21 8.03
N GLU A 429 -0.89 -14.67 7.95
CA GLU A 429 -0.40 -13.63 8.87
C GLU A 429 -1.16 -12.30 8.76
N GLU A 430 -1.85 -12.04 7.65
CA GLU A 430 -2.63 -10.82 7.40
C GLU A 430 -4.11 -10.98 7.78
N SER A 431 -4.55 -12.18 8.17
CA SER A 431 -5.94 -12.47 8.51
C SER A 431 -6.39 -11.67 9.73
N ASN A 432 -7.58 -11.05 9.62
CA ASN A 432 -8.17 -10.27 10.72
C ASN A 432 -8.54 -11.18 11.89
N PRO A 433 -7.99 -10.96 13.11
CA PRO A 433 -8.22 -11.82 14.26
C PRO A 433 -9.69 -11.92 14.68
N ASP A 434 -10.46 -10.82 14.58
CA ASP A 434 -11.88 -10.81 14.92
C ASP A 434 -12.66 -11.75 14.00
N PHE A 435 -12.37 -11.67 12.71
CA PHE A 435 -13.04 -12.46 11.69
C PHE A 435 -12.73 -13.97 11.83
N VAL A 436 -11.45 -14.29 12.07
CA VAL A 436 -11.02 -15.68 12.32
C VAL A 436 -11.66 -16.23 13.60
N SER A 437 -11.74 -15.42 14.65
CA SER A 437 -12.43 -15.81 15.90
C SER A 437 -13.89 -16.18 15.63
N ASP A 438 -14.60 -15.42 14.80
CA ASP A 438 -15.99 -15.66 14.46
C ASP A 438 -16.19 -16.97 13.67
N PHE A 439 -15.28 -17.30 12.73
CA PHE A 439 -15.31 -18.59 12.05
C PHE A 439 -15.30 -19.75 13.05
N TYR A 440 -14.33 -19.74 13.97
CA TYR A 440 -14.21 -20.79 14.97
C TYR A 440 -15.37 -20.79 15.97
N ALA A 441 -15.92 -19.61 16.30
CA ALA A 441 -17.08 -19.50 17.18
C ALA A 441 -18.30 -20.22 16.60
N ILE A 442 -18.60 -19.96 15.32
CA ILE A 442 -19.76 -20.58 14.65
C ILE A 442 -19.52 -22.07 14.42
N MET A 443 -18.29 -22.48 14.07
CA MET A 443 -17.92 -23.89 13.99
C MET A 443 -18.16 -24.58 15.32
N GLY A 444 -17.74 -23.98 16.44
CA GLY A 444 -17.97 -24.49 17.78
C GLY A 444 -19.45 -24.69 18.09
N GLN A 445 -20.29 -23.73 17.73
CA GLN A 445 -21.74 -23.84 17.89
C GLN A 445 -22.32 -24.99 17.06
N ILE A 446 -21.96 -25.08 15.77
CA ILE A 446 -22.45 -26.18 14.90
C ILE A 446 -22.02 -27.55 15.42
N LEU A 447 -20.78 -27.69 15.88
CA LEU A 447 -20.25 -28.94 16.40
C LEU A 447 -20.95 -29.34 17.69
N HIS A 448 -21.22 -28.38 18.58
CA HIS A 448 -22.00 -28.63 19.80
C HIS A 448 -23.43 -29.07 19.46
N ASP A 449 -24.13 -28.38 18.55
CA ASP A 449 -25.48 -28.76 18.11
C ASP A 449 -25.52 -30.17 17.50
N LYS A 450 -24.42 -30.67 16.96
CA LYS A 450 -24.24 -32.04 16.45
C LYS A 450 -23.86 -33.04 17.55
N GLY A 451 -23.67 -32.63 18.80
CA GLY A 451 -23.22 -33.46 19.91
C GLY A 451 -21.72 -33.82 19.86
N LEU A 452 -20.92 -33.09 19.09
CA LEU A 452 -19.48 -33.28 18.96
C LEU A 452 -18.74 -32.29 19.89
N ASP A 453 -19.02 -32.40 21.20
CA ASP A 453 -18.60 -31.41 22.18
C ASP A 453 -17.09 -31.22 22.27
N ASP A 454 -16.28 -32.28 22.14
CA ASP A 454 -14.83 -32.17 22.24
C ASP A 454 -14.25 -31.36 21.05
N GLU A 455 -14.80 -31.55 19.84
CA GLU A 455 -14.45 -30.74 18.66
C GLU A 455 -14.96 -29.29 18.81
N ALA A 456 -16.17 -29.13 19.37
CA ALA A 456 -16.74 -27.81 19.66
C ALA A 456 -15.84 -27.01 20.62
N PHE A 457 -15.37 -27.64 21.69
CA PHE A 457 -14.49 -27.02 22.68
C PHE A 457 -13.11 -26.67 22.07
N ALA A 458 -12.58 -27.52 21.18
CA ALA A 458 -11.36 -27.20 20.44
C ALA A 458 -11.55 -25.98 19.51
N ALA A 459 -12.70 -25.86 18.86
CA ALA A 459 -13.02 -24.69 18.04
C ALA A 459 -13.17 -23.43 18.91
N TYR A 460 -13.82 -23.47 20.06
CA TYR A 460 -13.90 -22.35 20.99
C TYR A 460 -12.52 -21.94 21.55
N ASP A 461 -11.68 -22.92 21.89
CA ASP A 461 -10.30 -22.65 22.31
C ASP A 461 -9.52 -21.93 21.19
N SER A 462 -9.70 -22.34 19.91
CA SER A 462 -9.11 -21.67 18.75
C SER A 462 -9.65 -20.26 18.56
N SER A 463 -10.96 -20.06 18.70
CA SER A 463 -11.59 -18.73 18.65
C SER A 463 -10.97 -17.77 19.67
N LEU A 464 -10.81 -18.22 20.92
CA LEU A 464 -10.25 -17.43 22.01
C LEU A 464 -8.71 -17.23 21.90
N GLN A 465 -8.01 -18.03 21.10
CA GLN A 465 -6.61 -17.76 20.76
C GLN A 465 -6.47 -16.56 19.83
N TRP A 466 -7.41 -16.35 18.94
CA TRP A 466 -7.43 -15.23 18.02
C TRP A 466 -7.99 -13.95 18.67
N LYS A 467 -9.05 -14.11 19.47
CA LYS A 467 -9.70 -13.02 20.20
C LYS A 467 -10.10 -13.50 21.59
N ASP A 468 -9.25 -13.25 22.57
CA ASP A 468 -9.42 -13.77 23.93
C ASP A 468 -10.58 -13.12 24.70
N ASP A 469 -11.08 -11.97 24.22
CA ASP A 469 -12.21 -11.21 24.76
C ASP A 469 -13.51 -11.35 23.95
N ASN A 470 -13.63 -12.36 23.11
CA ASN A 470 -14.89 -12.66 22.43
C ASN A 470 -15.94 -13.11 23.45
N ILE A 471 -16.79 -12.15 23.85
CA ILE A 471 -17.73 -12.29 24.97
C ILE A 471 -18.74 -13.40 24.72
N GLU A 472 -19.25 -13.51 23.48
CA GLU A 472 -20.21 -14.54 23.11
C GLU A 472 -19.58 -15.94 23.21
N VAL A 473 -18.36 -16.09 22.73
CA VAL A 473 -17.62 -17.36 22.84
C VAL A 473 -17.34 -17.70 24.29
N LEU A 474 -16.91 -16.72 25.10
CA LEU A 474 -16.68 -16.93 26.52
C LEU A 474 -17.95 -17.42 27.24
N ASN A 475 -19.11 -16.82 26.92
CA ASN A 475 -20.38 -17.22 27.49
C ASN A 475 -20.79 -18.63 27.06
N ASN A 476 -20.83 -18.90 25.75
CA ASN A 476 -21.33 -20.16 25.22
C ASN A 476 -20.44 -21.33 25.63
N TYR A 477 -19.13 -21.15 25.56
CA TYR A 477 -18.18 -22.17 25.99
C TYR A 477 -18.31 -22.46 27.50
N ALA A 478 -18.42 -21.41 28.33
CA ALA A 478 -18.61 -21.57 29.77
C ALA A 478 -19.92 -22.32 30.10
N TYR A 479 -21.01 -21.99 29.42
CA TYR A 479 -22.29 -22.64 29.57
C TYR A 479 -22.19 -24.13 29.22
N TYR A 480 -21.65 -24.50 28.06
CA TYR A 480 -21.54 -25.89 27.62
C TYR A 480 -20.61 -26.74 28.50
N LEU A 481 -19.52 -26.15 29.01
CA LEU A 481 -18.69 -26.81 30.02
C LEU A 481 -19.49 -27.10 31.31
N SER A 482 -20.34 -26.15 31.72
CA SER A 482 -21.17 -26.33 32.92
C SER A 482 -22.25 -27.41 32.74
N GLU A 483 -22.88 -27.48 31.57
CA GLU A 483 -23.86 -28.55 31.26
C GLU A 483 -23.23 -29.94 31.34
N ARG A 484 -21.97 -30.11 30.93
CA ARG A 484 -21.21 -31.35 31.09
C ARG A 484 -20.69 -31.58 32.51
N GLY A 485 -20.69 -30.56 33.36
CA GLY A 485 -20.07 -30.60 34.68
C GLY A 485 -18.56 -30.71 34.65
N GLU A 486 -17.93 -30.25 33.56
CA GLU A 486 -16.50 -30.35 33.34
C GLU A 486 -15.82 -28.98 33.48
N ARG A 487 -14.58 -28.94 33.97
CA ARG A 487 -13.74 -27.75 34.05
C ARG A 487 -14.49 -26.53 34.61
N LEU A 488 -15.33 -26.71 35.61
CA LEU A 488 -16.22 -25.67 36.18
C LEU A 488 -15.47 -24.41 36.62
N GLN A 489 -14.21 -24.54 37.06
CA GLN A 489 -13.35 -23.36 37.40
C GLN A 489 -13.00 -22.53 36.16
N LYS A 490 -12.69 -23.19 35.01
CA LYS A 490 -12.46 -22.50 33.73
C LYS A 490 -13.75 -21.82 33.28
N ALA A 491 -14.86 -22.50 33.37
CA ALA A 491 -16.19 -21.96 33.01
C ALA A 491 -16.51 -20.72 33.85
N GLU A 492 -16.27 -20.75 35.18
CA GLU A 492 -16.50 -19.62 36.07
C GLU A 492 -15.63 -18.42 35.66
N GLN A 493 -14.33 -18.63 35.41
CA GLN A 493 -13.43 -17.54 34.99
C GLN A 493 -13.88 -16.87 33.67
N MET A 494 -14.30 -17.66 32.68
CA MET A 494 -14.80 -17.15 31.40
C MET A 494 -16.11 -16.38 31.60
N SER A 495 -17.10 -16.97 32.28
CA SER A 495 -18.39 -16.32 32.51
C SER A 495 -18.29 -15.12 33.44
N TYR A 496 -17.33 -15.06 34.37
CA TYR A 496 -17.05 -13.86 35.15
C TYR A 496 -16.59 -12.69 34.25
N ARG A 497 -15.81 -12.97 33.20
CA ARG A 497 -15.41 -11.93 32.23
C ARG A 497 -16.63 -11.38 31.48
N THR A 498 -17.62 -12.22 31.15
CA THR A 498 -18.83 -11.78 30.44
C THR A 498 -19.70 -10.86 31.30
N ILE A 499 -19.98 -11.23 32.57
CA ILE A 499 -20.76 -10.39 33.48
C ILE A 499 -20.02 -9.10 33.89
N LYS A 500 -18.68 -9.10 33.84
CA LYS A 500 -17.89 -7.87 34.05
C LYS A 500 -17.99 -6.93 32.87
N ALA A 501 -18.05 -7.44 31.64
CA ALA A 501 -18.19 -6.65 30.43
C ALA A 501 -19.62 -6.11 30.27
N GLU A 502 -20.63 -6.94 30.50
CA GLU A 502 -22.05 -6.59 30.40
C GLU A 502 -22.81 -6.99 31.67
N PRO A 503 -22.77 -6.17 32.74
CA PRO A 503 -23.31 -6.53 34.05
C PRO A 503 -24.84 -6.66 34.10
N THR A 504 -25.54 -6.19 33.11
CA THR A 504 -27.01 -6.21 33.03
C THR A 504 -27.54 -7.23 32.01
N ASN A 505 -26.65 -7.96 31.33
CA ASN A 505 -27.06 -8.95 30.35
C ASN A 505 -27.61 -10.20 31.07
N SER A 506 -28.91 -10.44 30.96
CA SER A 506 -29.63 -11.52 31.65
C SER A 506 -29.11 -12.92 31.27
N THR A 507 -28.70 -13.12 30.01
CA THR A 507 -28.14 -14.40 29.56
C THR A 507 -26.77 -14.68 30.20
N PHE A 508 -25.93 -13.68 30.31
CA PHE A 508 -24.61 -13.84 30.95
C PHE A 508 -24.72 -14.04 32.45
N LEU A 509 -25.64 -13.34 33.09
CA LEU A 509 -25.93 -13.52 34.51
C LEU A 509 -26.49 -14.91 34.80
N ASP A 510 -27.37 -15.45 33.94
CA ASP A 510 -27.90 -16.82 34.03
C ASP A 510 -26.76 -17.86 33.89
N THR A 511 -25.93 -17.71 32.87
CA THR A 511 -24.78 -18.61 32.67
C THR A 511 -23.87 -18.63 33.89
N TYR A 512 -23.57 -17.48 34.47
CA TYR A 512 -22.75 -17.41 35.68
C TYR A 512 -23.44 -18.05 36.89
N ALA A 513 -24.74 -17.78 37.06
CA ALA A 513 -25.54 -18.38 38.11
C ALA A 513 -25.61 -19.91 37.97
N TRP A 514 -25.77 -20.42 36.74
CA TRP A 514 -25.82 -21.85 36.46
C TRP A 514 -24.48 -22.55 36.75
N ILE A 515 -23.34 -21.92 36.41
CA ILE A 515 -22.00 -22.42 36.76
C ILE A 515 -21.84 -22.52 38.26
N LEU A 516 -22.24 -21.50 39.02
CA LEU A 516 -22.20 -21.52 40.49
C LEU A 516 -23.11 -22.62 41.06
N PHE A 517 -24.29 -22.84 40.44
CA PHE A 517 -25.18 -23.92 40.79
C PHE A 517 -24.52 -25.30 40.59
N MET A 518 -23.82 -25.47 39.47
CA MET A 518 -23.12 -26.74 39.18
C MET A 518 -21.90 -26.96 40.11
N GLN A 519 -21.37 -25.88 40.70
CA GLN A 519 -20.35 -25.92 41.77
C GLN A 519 -20.96 -26.10 43.16
N GLU A 520 -22.28 -26.29 43.29
CA GLU A 520 -23.02 -26.42 44.56
C GLU A 520 -23.02 -25.15 45.43
N ARG A 521 -22.68 -23.97 44.84
CA ARG A 521 -22.68 -22.63 45.48
C ARG A 521 -24.06 -21.97 45.33
N TYR A 522 -25.07 -22.61 45.87
CA TYR A 522 -26.47 -22.27 45.59
C TYR A 522 -26.88 -20.87 46.07
N GLU A 523 -26.37 -20.41 47.21
CA GLU A 523 -26.66 -19.07 47.74
C GLU A 523 -26.10 -17.96 46.81
N GLU A 524 -24.91 -18.18 46.32
CA GLU A 524 -24.30 -17.24 45.35
C GLU A 524 -25.03 -17.28 44.00
N ALA A 525 -25.35 -18.46 43.50
CA ALA A 525 -26.13 -18.65 42.29
C ALA A 525 -27.45 -17.87 42.31
N LYS A 526 -28.10 -17.86 43.50
CA LYS A 526 -29.35 -17.13 43.69
C LYS A 526 -29.20 -15.62 43.48
N ILE A 527 -28.11 -15.03 43.90
CA ILE A 527 -27.88 -13.59 43.74
C ILE A 527 -27.87 -13.20 42.25
N TYR A 528 -27.19 -13.98 41.41
CA TYR A 528 -27.05 -13.65 39.99
C TYR A 528 -28.26 -14.00 39.16
N ILE A 529 -28.98 -15.11 39.49
CA ILE A 529 -30.23 -15.42 38.78
C ILE A 529 -31.33 -14.42 39.12
N ASP A 530 -31.36 -13.89 40.35
CA ASP A 530 -32.31 -12.85 40.73
C ASP A 530 -32.03 -11.57 39.95
N GLN A 531 -30.77 -11.22 39.71
CA GLN A 531 -30.38 -10.07 38.86
C GLN A 531 -30.78 -10.33 37.40
N ALA A 532 -30.56 -11.53 36.85
CA ALA A 532 -30.97 -11.89 35.51
C ALA A 532 -32.47 -11.66 35.29
N LEU A 533 -33.29 -12.13 36.21
CA LEU A 533 -34.75 -11.97 36.18
C LEU A 533 -35.23 -10.53 36.37
N GLN A 534 -34.45 -9.70 37.09
CA GLN A 534 -34.77 -8.28 37.29
C GLN A 534 -34.42 -7.41 36.07
N ASN A 535 -33.34 -7.74 35.38
CA ASN A 535 -32.83 -6.94 34.25
C ASN A 535 -33.65 -7.13 32.96
N ASP A 536 -34.29 -8.29 32.80
CA ASP A 536 -35.15 -8.57 31.64
C ASP A 536 -36.43 -9.31 32.07
N SER A 537 -37.57 -8.73 31.82
CA SER A 537 -38.88 -9.31 32.09
C SER A 537 -39.33 -10.36 31.05
N THR A 538 -38.58 -10.51 29.96
CA THR A 538 -38.88 -11.38 28.82
C THR A 538 -37.90 -12.54 28.66
N VAL A 539 -37.19 -12.89 29.74
CA VAL A 539 -36.21 -13.98 29.76
C VAL A 539 -36.77 -15.30 29.27
N SER A 540 -35.93 -16.13 28.67
CA SER A 540 -36.29 -17.41 28.13
C SER A 540 -36.83 -18.39 29.21
N GLY A 541 -37.65 -19.37 28.80
CA GLY A 541 -38.09 -20.41 29.69
C GLY A 541 -36.98 -21.24 30.33
N VAL A 542 -35.79 -21.26 29.72
CA VAL A 542 -34.58 -21.94 30.27
C VAL A 542 -34.06 -21.16 31.49
N ILE A 543 -33.91 -19.85 31.40
CA ILE A 543 -33.47 -19.01 32.52
C ILE A 543 -34.43 -19.11 33.69
N ILE A 544 -35.74 -19.12 33.41
CA ILE A 544 -36.76 -19.29 34.43
C ILE A 544 -36.70 -20.70 35.06
N GLU A 545 -36.40 -21.76 34.30
CA GLU A 545 -36.18 -23.12 34.83
C GLU A 545 -34.96 -23.16 35.75
N HIS A 546 -33.82 -22.52 35.33
CA HIS A 546 -32.63 -22.44 36.16
C HIS A 546 -32.92 -21.71 37.49
N ALA A 547 -33.70 -20.64 37.46
CA ALA A 547 -34.15 -19.99 38.69
C ALA A 547 -34.92 -20.95 39.61
N GLY A 548 -35.85 -21.71 39.06
CA GLY A 548 -36.56 -22.74 39.83
C GLY A 548 -35.62 -23.79 40.44
N ASP A 549 -34.62 -24.26 39.69
CA ASP A 549 -33.64 -25.23 40.17
C ASP A 549 -32.76 -24.66 41.30
N ILE A 550 -32.31 -23.42 41.13
CA ILE A 550 -31.50 -22.69 42.12
C ILE A 550 -32.28 -22.47 43.41
N TYR A 551 -33.57 -22.05 43.31
CA TYR A 551 -34.42 -21.87 44.49
C TYR A 551 -34.73 -23.16 45.21
N ALA A 552 -34.91 -24.25 44.46
CA ALA A 552 -35.13 -25.59 45.05
C ALA A 552 -33.95 -26.04 45.91
N MET A 553 -32.72 -25.82 45.44
CA MET A 553 -31.49 -26.16 46.17
C MET A 553 -31.22 -25.22 47.33
N ASN A 554 -31.72 -24.00 47.29
CA ASN A 554 -31.75 -23.04 48.39
C ASN A 554 -32.90 -23.33 49.40
N LYS A 555 -33.58 -24.45 49.26
CA LYS A 555 -34.66 -24.92 50.16
C LYS A 555 -35.95 -24.08 50.09
N ASP A 556 -36.12 -23.21 49.11
CA ASP A 556 -37.36 -22.50 48.83
C ASP A 556 -38.18 -23.22 47.75
N MET A 557 -38.78 -24.32 48.15
CA MET A 557 -39.51 -25.19 47.23
C MET A 557 -40.80 -24.51 46.71
N GLN A 558 -41.37 -23.56 47.47
CA GLN A 558 -42.57 -22.88 47.01
C GLN A 558 -42.27 -21.99 45.82
N GLN A 559 -41.26 -21.15 45.95
CA GLN A 559 -40.83 -20.26 44.85
C GLN A 559 -40.28 -21.06 43.66
N ALA A 560 -39.55 -22.15 43.91
CA ALA A 560 -39.05 -23.05 42.88
C ALA A 560 -40.17 -23.59 41.98
N VAL A 561 -41.27 -24.10 42.57
CA VAL A 561 -42.43 -24.59 41.83
C VAL A 561 -43.12 -23.47 41.03
N ASP A 562 -43.16 -22.28 41.55
CA ASP A 562 -43.75 -21.11 40.86
C ASP A 562 -42.89 -20.71 39.64
N TYR A 563 -41.57 -20.71 39.73
CA TYR A 563 -40.69 -20.49 38.59
C TYR A 563 -40.81 -21.64 37.57
N TRP A 564 -40.78 -22.91 37.96
CA TRP A 564 -40.97 -24.02 37.00
C TRP A 564 -42.28 -23.92 36.23
N LYS A 565 -43.38 -23.50 36.87
CA LYS A 565 -44.67 -23.27 36.18
C LYS A 565 -44.60 -22.06 35.24
N GLN A 566 -43.85 -21.03 35.58
CA GLN A 566 -43.60 -19.88 34.70
C GLN A 566 -42.77 -20.31 33.49
N ALA A 567 -41.70 -21.10 33.69
CA ALA A 567 -40.89 -21.66 32.63
C ALA A 567 -41.74 -22.47 31.64
N GLN A 568 -42.66 -23.30 32.15
CA GLN A 568 -43.60 -24.06 31.33
C GLN A 568 -44.52 -23.12 30.51
N LYS A 569 -45.03 -22.04 31.11
CA LYS A 569 -45.85 -21.05 30.40
C LYS A 569 -45.06 -20.29 29.36
N ALA A 570 -43.76 -20.13 29.57
CA ALA A 570 -42.83 -19.49 28.62
C ALA A 570 -42.38 -20.48 27.49
N GLY A 571 -43.00 -21.65 27.36
CA GLY A 571 -42.75 -22.59 26.26
C GLY A 571 -41.72 -23.68 26.54
N ASN A 572 -41.21 -23.79 27.77
CA ASN A 572 -40.33 -24.90 28.13
C ASN A 572 -41.14 -26.12 28.57
N ASP A 573 -41.43 -27.02 27.64
CA ASP A 573 -42.27 -28.21 27.86
C ASP A 573 -41.45 -29.50 28.06
N SER A 574 -40.24 -29.39 28.60
CA SER A 574 -39.37 -30.55 28.82
C SER A 574 -40.00 -31.56 29.78
N LYS A 575 -39.86 -32.85 29.48
CA LYS A 575 -40.39 -33.93 30.34
C LYS A 575 -39.82 -33.86 31.76
N VAL A 576 -38.61 -33.35 31.90
CA VAL A 576 -37.95 -33.20 33.20
C VAL A 576 -38.60 -32.07 33.99
N LEU A 577 -38.85 -30.91 33.35
CA LEU A 577 -39.54 -29.78 33.97
C LEU A 577 -40.94 -30.19 34.49
N ILE A 578 -41.73 -30.89 33.67
CA ILE A 578 -43.06 -31.37 34.06
C ILE A 578 -42.96 -32.28 35.29
N ARG A 579 -41.93 -33.14 35.36
CA ARG A 579 -41.69 -34.01 36.52
C ARG A 579 -41.26 -33.24 37.77
N LYS A 580 -40.39 -32.20 37.62
CA LYS A 580 -39.99 -31.27 38.70
C LYS A 580 -41.23 -30.61 39.34
N ILE A 581 -42.14 -30.08 38.52
CA ILE A 581 -43.38 -29.45 38.97
C ILE A 581 -44.25 -30.44 39.74
N ARG A 582 -44.46 -31.66 39.17
CA ARG A 582 -45.36 -32.67 39.76
C ARG A 582 -44.78 -33.24 41.06
N GLN A 583 -43.47 -33.50 41.10
CA GLN A 583 -42.81 -34.10 42.26
C GLN A 583 -42.41 -33.10 43.31
N ARG A 584 -42.46 -31.79 42.98
CA ARG A 584 -41.95 -30.69 43.80
C ARG A 584 -40.52 -30.95 44.28
N LYS A 585 -39.65 -31.36 43.38
CA LYS A 585 -38.26 -31.72 43.66
C LYS A 585 -37.38 -31.42 42.46
N TYR A 586 -36.17 -30.92 42.73
CA TYR A 586 -35.12 -30.83 41.70
C TYR A 586 -34.80 -32.23 41.16
N LEU A 587 -34.74 -32.32 39.86
CA LEU A 587 -34.33 -33.50 39.12
C LEU A 587 -33.25 -33.11 38.13
N LYS A 588 -32.08 -33.74 38.21
CA LYS A 588 -31.01 -33.55 37.25
C LYS A 588 -31.50 -34.01 35.87
N LYS A 589 -31.16 -33.25 34.82
CA LYS A 589 -31.45 -33.60 33.41
C LYS A 589 -30.85 -34.93 33.00
#